data_334e22136ffd88c70df3d369b38e1999
#
_entry.id   334e22136ffd88c70df3d369b38e1999
#
_cell.length_a   1.000
_cell.length_b   1.000
_cell.length_c   1.000
_cell.angle_alpha   90.00
_cell.angle_beta   90.00
_cell.angle_gamma   90.00
#
_symmetry.space_group_name_H-M   'P 1'
#
loop_
_entity.id
_entity.type
_entity.pdbx_description
1 polymer ?
#
loop_
_entity_poly.entity_id
_entity_poly.type
_entity_poly.pdbx_seq_one_letter_code
_entity_poly.pdbx_strand_id
1 'polypeptide(L)'
;MNFTPKQIVTELDKYIVGQANAKKAVAVALRNRYRRSKLPVEVRDEITPKNIIMSGPTGVGKTEIARRLAKLVGAPFVKVEATKYTEVGYVGRDVESMIRDLVEVSVRMVKDRKKKEVENRVMPIVEEKLVEALYQNRRVVEVDVDRNKLLQDLRDKKCEEETVEVTVLDNPKPIMALGNGEINLGSMFDGLTPPRHKKKKMTVKHAREALLQEESDKIIDMDNVNEEAISLAEEQGIIFIDEIDKIIGKSKATSSADVSREGVQRDILPIVEGSTVPTKYGNVKTDFILFVAAGAFHVANMEDMIPELQGRFPIRVQLDSLTKEDFKKILTTPKNAVTLQYSNLLRVDNINLVFMDDALDEIADMAERQNRDDEDLGARRLHTIMESLLEDVSFNATGEHPLLDVVIDRKYVQNVFKNKAKLIANTKPKFGFTV
;
A
#
# COMPACT_ATOMS: atom_id res chain seq x y z
N MET A 1 -4.77 1.26 20.06
CA MET A 1 -3.64 2.11 20.51
C MET A 1 -4.11 3.49 20.94
N ASN A 2 -3.57 4.03 22.03
CA ASN A 2 -4.08 5.27 22.64
C ASN A 2 -3.17 6.47 22.33
N PHE A 3 -2.95 6.77 21.04
CA PHE A 3 -2.16 7.94 20.65
C PHE A 3 -2.94 9.24 20.82
N THR A 4 -2.31 10.25 21.38
CA THR A 4 -2.81 11.64 21.34
C THR A 4 -2.61 12.24 19.95
N PRO A 5 -3.37 13.29 19.55
CA PRO A 5 -3.16 13.95 18.26
C PRO A 5 -1.72 14.43 18.05
N LYS A 6 -1.05 14.92 19.09
CA LYS A 6 0.35 15.34 19.02
C LYS A 6 1.28 14.16 18.71
N GLN A 7 1.09 13.02 19.37
CA GLN A 7 1.87 11.81 19.10
C GLN A 7 1.64 11.29 17.68
N ILE A 8 0.40 11.35 17.16
CA ILE A 8 0.09 10.98 15.78
C ILE A 8 0.88 11.86 14.81
N VAL A 9 0.91 13.19 15.03
CA VAL A 9 1.69 14.11 14.19
C VAL A 9 3.17 13.77 14.26
N THR A 10 3.74 13.54 15.46
CA THR A 10 5.15 13.15 15.62
C THR A 10 5.49 11.84 14.89
N GLU A 11 4.57 10.86 14.88
CA GLU A 11 4.77 9.62 14.12
C GLU A 11 4.71 9.86 12.60
N LEU A 12 3.81 10.72 12.14
CA LEU A 12 3.74 11.13 10.73
C LEU A 12 4.97 11.91 10.29
N ASP A 13 5.55 12.76 11.16
CA ASP A 13 6.77 13.53 10.89
C ASP A 13 7.99 12.65 10.56
N LYS A 14 8.01 11.40 11.00
CA LYS A 14 9.06 10.43 10.66
C LYS A 14 9.06 10.03 9.18
N TYR A 15 8.00 10.28 8.45
CA TYR A 15 7.81 9.84 7.07
C TYR A 15 7.42 10.96 6.11
N ILE A 16 6.79 12.01 6.61
CA ILE A 16 6.20 13.09 5.82
C ILE A 16 6.78 14.41 6.26
N VAL A 17 7.41 15.10 5.33
CA VAL A 17 7.99 16.43 5.56
C VAL A 17 6.91 17.49 5.34
N GLY A 18 6.94 18.56 6.12
CA GLY A 18 5.99 19.68 5.99
C GLY A 18 4.54 19.30 6.32
N GLN A 19 3.61 19.93 5.67
CA GLN A 19 2.16 19.63 5.70
C GLN A 19 1.53 19.62 7.11
N ALA A 20 1.95 20.57 7.97
CA ALA A 20 1.56 20.59 9.38
C ALA A 20 0.04 20.65 9.59
N ASN A 21 -0.68 21.47 8.78
CA ASN A 21 -2.14 21.62 8.87
C ASN A 21 -2.86 20.31 8.49
N ALA A 22 -2.40 19.63 7.43
CA ALA A 22 -2.95 18.37 6.99
C ALA A 22 -2.76 17.28 8.06
N LYS A 23 -1.55 17.13 8.60
CA LYS A 23 -1.26 16.19 9.68
C LYS A 23 -2.11 16.43 10.91
N LYS A 24 -2.26 17.70 11.31
CA LYS A 24 -3.10 18.10 12.45
C LYS A 24 -4.57 17.72 12.23
N ALA A 25 -5.14 18.06 11.09
CA ALA A 25 -6.54 17.78 10.77
C ALA A 25 -6.83 16.28 10.78
N VAL A 26 -5.98 15.49 10.14
CA VAL A 26 -6.11 14.03 10.08
C VAL A 26 -5.92 13.38 11.46
N ALA A 27 -4.95 13.86 12.25
CA ALA A 27 -4.72 13.39 13.62
C ALA A 27 -5.93 13.68 14.54
N VAL A 28 -6.56 14.85 14.40
CA VAL A 28 -7.77 15.19 15.16
C VAL A 28 -8.95 14.32 14.74
N ALA A 29 -9.17 14.12 13.43
CA ALA A 29 -10.24 13.26 12.93
C ALA A 29 -10.12 11.82 13.46
N LEU A 30 -8.92 11.27 13.41
CA LEU A 30 -8.64 9.94 13.96
C LEU A 30 -8.87 9.87 15.47
N ARG A 31 -8.41 10.88 16.21
CA ARG A 31 -8.61 10.90 17.66
C ARG A 31 -10.08 11.03 18.03
N ASN A 32 -10.87 11.77 17.28
CA ASN A 32 -12.31 11.89 17.49
C ASN A 32 -13.00 10.52 17.26
N ARG A 33 -12.53 9.75 16.27
CA ARG A 33 -13.02 8.40 16.03
C ARG A 33 -12.71 7.46 17.23
N TYR A 34 -11.51 7.52 17.76
CA TYR A 34 -11.17 6.81 19.00
C TYR A 34 -12.03 7.26 20.19
N ARG A 35 -12.27 8.59 20.35
CA ARG A 35 -13.14 9.10 21.43
C ARG A 35 -14.55 8.54 21.29
N ARG A 36 -15.08 8.55 20.05
CA ARG A 36 -16.39 7.98 19.74
C ARG A 36 -16.49 6.51 20.15
N SER A 37 -15.50 5.67 19.87
CA SER A 37 -15.49 4.24 20.24
C SER A 37 -15.49 3.98 21.76
N LYS A 38 -15.31 5.02 22.58
CA LYS A 38 -15.36 4.95 24.05
C LYS A 38 -16.66 5.46 24.64
N LEU A 39 -17.56 5.96 23.82
CA LEU A 39 -18.87 6.44 24.27
C LEU A 39 -19.86 5.28 24.40
N PRO A 40 -20.91 5.44 25.26
CA PRO A 40 -22.05 4.53 25.28
C PRO A 40 -22.69 4.42 23.89
N VAL A 41 -23.33 3.27 23.61
CA VAL A 41 -23.89 2.96 22.28
C VAL A 41 -24.86 4.04 21.81
N GLU A 42 -25.78 4.48 22.70
CA GLU A 42 -26.81 5.48 22.38
C GLU A 42 -26.20 6.80 21.89
N VAL A 43 -25.10 7.25 22.52
CA VAL A 43 -24.41 8.48 22.14
C VAL A 43 -23.50 8.28 20.94
N ARG A 44 -22.91 7.10 20.84
CA ARG A 44 -21.99 6.74 19.78
C ARG A 44 -22.68 6.74 18.41
N ASP A 45 -23.90 6.22 18.35
CA ASP A 45 -24.63 6.06 17.08
C ASP A 45 -25.12 7.41 16.53
N GLU A 46 -25.26 8.43 17.38
CA GLU A 46 -25.56 9.81 16.96
C GLU A 46 -24.36 10.58 16.39
N ILE A 47 -23.14 10.06 16.55
CA ILE A 47 -21.91 10.74 16.14
C ILE A 47 -21.28 10.06 14.94
N THR A 48 -21.49 10.61 13.74
CA THR A 48 -20.83 10.13 12.52
C THR A 48 -19.40 10.65 12.40
N PRO A 49 -18.45 9.87 11.81
CA PRO A 49 -17.11 10.34 11.47
C PRO A 49 -17.19 11.55 10.54
N LYS A 50 -16.24 12.47 10.68
CA LYS A 50 -16.11 13.61 9.76
C LYS A 50 -15.12 13.24 8.66
N ASN A 51 -15.64 13.11 7.44
CA ASN A 51 -14.80 12.81 6.28
C ASN A 51 -13.91 14.01 5.91
N ILE A 52 -12.81 13.72 5.22
CA ILE A 52 -11.76 14.68 4.92
C ILE A 52 -11.61 14.78 3.40
N ILE A 53 -11.53 16.00 2.88
CA ILE A 53 -11.11 16.25 1.51
C ILE A 53 -9.78 17.00 1.50
N MET A 54 -8.81 16.48 0.75
CA MET A 54 -7.46 17.01 0.62
C MET A 54 -7.25 17.56 -0.79
N SER A 55 -6.87 18.84 -0.89
CA SER A 55 -6.44 19.47 -2.13
C SER A 55 -4.95 19.75 -2.11
N GLY A 56 -4.35 19.86 -3.27
CA GLY A 56 -2.95 20.25 -3.43
C GLY A 56 -2.24 19.49 -4.54
N PRO A 57 -1.04 19.92 -4.94
CA PRO A 57 -0.30 19.37 -6.07
C PRO A 57 -0.07 17.86 -5.95
N THR A 58 0.27 17.24 -7.07
CA THR A 58 0.64 15.82 -7.11
C THR A 58 1.96 15.60 -6.32
N GLY A 59 2.10 14.47 -5.64
CA GLY A 59 3.36 14.11 -4.98
C GLY A 59 3.70 14.85 -3.68
N VAL A 60 2.79 15.68 -3.13
CA VAL A 60 3.02 16.40 -1.85
C VAL A 60 2.70 15.57 -0.59
N GLY A 61 2.30 14.30 -0.76
CA GLY A 61 2.11 13.38 0.37
C GLY A 61 0.66 13.06 0.75
N LYS A 62 -0.36 13.47 -0.02
CA LYS A 62 -1.79 13.21 0.28
C LYS A 62 -2.06 11.74 0.62
N THR A 63 -1.74 10.83 -0.28
CA THR A 63 -1.93 9.37 -0.10
C THR A 63 -1.09 8.83 1.04
N GLU A 64 0.15 9.31 1.19
CA GLU A 64 1.07 8.80 2.20
C GLU A 64 0.62 9.17 3.62
N ILE A 65 0.05 10.35 3.83
CA ILE A 65 -0.57 10.75 5.11
C ILE A 65 -1.63 9.73 5.52
N ALA A 66 -2.59 9.43 4.63
CA ALA A 66 -3.67 8.50 4.93
C ALA A 66 -3.18 7.07 5.18
N ARG A 67 -2.24 6.58 4.35
CA ARG A 67 -1.64 5.25 4.47
C ARG A 67 -0.88 5.08 5.78
N ARG A 68 -0.04 6.05 6.15
CA ARG A 68 0.73 6.00 7.40
C ARG A 68 -0.16 6.08 8.61
N LEU A 69 -1.20 6.90 8.53
CA LEU A 69 -2.20 6.99 9.58
C LEU A 69 -2.89 5.64 9.83
N ALA A 70 -3.40 5.00 8.78
CA ALA A 70 -4.04 3.70 8.89
C ALA A 70 -3.10 2.65 9.48
N LYS A 71 -1.84 2.61 9.02
CA LYS A 71 -0.81 1.70 9.55
C LYS A 71 -0.52 1.95 11.03
N LEU A 72 -0.47 3.21 11.45
CA LEU A 72 -0.18 3.60 12.83
C LEU A 72 -1.24 3.06 13.81
N VAL A 73 -2.51 3.07 13.40
CA VAL A 73 -3.61 2.61 14.26
C VAL A 73 -4.01 1.16 14.02
N GLY A 74 -3.42 0.50 13.04
CA GLY A 74 -3.77 -0.87 12.67
C GLY A 74 -5.16 -0.98 12.05
N ALA A 75 -5.60 0.05 11.30
CA ALA A 75 -6.89 0.09 10.63
C ALA A 75 -6.81 -0.52 9.23
N PRO A 76 -7.88 -1.20 8.77
CA PRO A 76 -8.01 -1.58 7.37
C PRO A 76 -7.98 -0.36 6.47
N PHE A 77 -7.19 -0.41 5.40
CA PHE A 77 -6.98 0.71 4.49
C PHE A 77 -7.05 0.26 3.04
N VAL A 78 -7.90 0.93 2.27
CA VAL A 78 -7.99 0.76 0.83
C VAL A 78 -7.79 2.10 0.14
N LYS A 79 -6.95 2.11 -0.89
CA LYS A 79 -6.82 3.22 -1.82
C LYS A 79 -7.55 2.86 -3.11
N VAL A 80 -8.44 3.75 -3.53
CA VAL A 80 -9.17 3.67 -4.79
C VAL A 80 -8.96 4.94 -5.62
N GLU A 81 -9.10 4.83 -6.93
CA GLU A 81 -9.08 5.99 -7.83
C GLU A 81 -10.50 6.24 -8.31
N ALA A 82 -10.99 7.45 -8.12
CA ALA A 82 -12.37 7.83 -8.49
C ALA A 82 -12.67 7.57 -9.97
N THR A 83 -11.66 7.73 -10.83
CA THR A 83 -11.76 7.52 -12.29
C THR A 83 -11.98 6.07 -12.72
N LYS A 84 -11.77 5.09 -11.83
CA LYS A 84 -12.02 3.67 -12.13
C LYS A 84 -13.46 3.25 -11.97
N TYR A 85 -14.30 4.10 -11.39
CA TYR A 85 -15.71 3.84 -11.20
C TYR A 85 -16.54 4.38 -12.35
N THR A 86 -17.61 3.64 -12.63
CA THR A 86 -18.60 4.02 -13.64
C THR A 86 -19.96 4.11 -13.00
N GLU A 87 -20.82 4.97 -13.55
CA GLU A 87 -22.22 5.08 -13.15
C GLU A 87 -22.92 3.71 -13.27
N VAL A 88 -23.83 3.45 -12.34
CA VAL A 88 -24.62 2.19 -12.32
C VAL A 88 -25.30 1.95 -13.67
N GLY A 89 -25.11 0.75 -14.24
CA GLY A 89 -25.62 0.35 -15.54
C GLY A 89 -24.62 0.43 -16.70
N TYR A 90 -23.44 1.02 -16.49
CA TYR A 90 -22.35 1.02 -17.48
C TYR A 90 -21.33 -0.09 -17.17
N VAL A 91 -20.56 -0.49 -18.21
CA VAL A 91 -19.47 -1.46 -18.03
C VAL A 91 -18.32 -0.79 -17.30
N GLY A 92 -18.01 -1.28 -16.10
CA GLY A 92 -16.95 -0.76 -15.27
C GLY A 92 -17.05 -1.29 -13.84
N ARG A 93 -16.29 -0.70 -12.94
CA ARG A 93 -16.26 -1.08 -11.55
C ARG A 93 -17.33 -0.30 -10.77
N ASP A 94 -18.22 -0.99 -10.05
CA ASP A 94 -19.20 -0.35 -9.19
C ASP A 94 -18.53 0.27 -7.93
N VAL A 95 -19.16 1.30 -7.37
CA VAL A 95 -18.64 2.00 -6.19
C VAL A 95 -18.64 1.15 -4.92
N GLU A 96 -19.55 0.18 -4.79
CA GLU A 96 -19.63 -0.73 -3.65
C GLU A 96 -18.39 -1.62 -3.55
N SER A 97 -17.69 -1.84 -4.68
CA SER A 97 -16.47 -2.64 -4.68
C SER A 97 -15.38 -2.10 -3.76
N MET A 98 -15.37 -0.78 -3.45
CA MET A 98 -14.41 -0.24 -2.47
C MET A 98 -14.67 -0.78 -1.05
N ILE A 99 -15.92 -1.04 -0.72
CA ILE A 99 -16.31 -1.65 0.57
C ILE A 99 -15.95 -3.13 0.58
N ARG A 100 -16.22 -3.85 -0.51
CA ARG A 100 -15.83 -5.27 -0.64
C ARG A 100 -14.31 -5.43 -0.51
N ASP A 101 -13.52 -4.56 -1.14
CA ASP A 101 -12.05 -4.53 -1.00
C ASP A 101 -11.62 -4.23 0.45
N LEU A 102 -12.28 -3.30 1.13
CA LEU A 102 -11.98 -2.95 2.51
C LEU A 102 -12.17 -4.14 3.44
N VAL A 103 -13.27 -4.87 3.27
CA VAL A 103 -13.55 -6.07 4.07
C VAL A 103 -12.53 -7.17 3.77
N GLU A 104 -12.15 -7.36 2.51
CA GLU A 104 -11.09 -8.32 2.13
C GLU A 104 -9.76 -8.03 2.85
N VAL A 105 -9.38 -6.75 2.91
CA VAL A 105 -8.20 -6.31 3.67
C VAL A 105 -8.38 -6.58 5.16
N SER A 106 -9.57 -6.31 5.71
CA SER A 106 -9.89 -6.53 7.12
C SER A 106 -9.80 -8.00 7.49
N VAL A 107 -10.40 -8.90 6.69
CA VAL A 107 -10.34 -10.35 6.90
C VAL A 107 -8.89 -10.83 6.93
N ARG A 108 -8.07 -10.38 5.98
CA ARG A 108 -6.64 -10.71 5.97
C ARG A 108 -5.94 -10.26 7.25
N MET A 109 -6.19 -9.02 7.68
CA MET A 109 -5.58 -8.47 8.90
C MET A 109 -5.98 -9.24 10.15
N VAL A 110 -7.27 -9.59 10.30
CA VAL A 110 -7.77 -10.37 11.44
C VAL A 110 -7.20 -11.79 11.41
N LYS A 111 -7.21 -12.42 10.23
CA LYS A 111 -6.64 -13.76 10.05
C LYS A 111 -5.15 -13.79 10.41
N ASP A 112 -4.37 -12.82 9.96
CA ASP A 112 -2.93 -12.72 10.27
C ASP A 112 -2.70 -12.50 11.78
N ARG A 113 -3.57 -11.73 12.44
CA ARG A 113 -3.51 -11.56 13.89
C ARG A 113 -3.83 -12.87 14.62
N LYS A 114 -4.92 -13.54 14.25
CA LYS A 114 -5.31 -14.83 14.85
C LYS A 114 -4.23 -15.91 14.64
N LYS A 115 -3.58 -15.94 13.47
CA LYS A 115 -2.45 -16.85 13.23
C LYS A 115 -1.31 -16.62 14.21
N LYS A 116 -0.93 -15.36 14.47
CA LYS A 116 0.11 -15.04 15.47
C LYS A 116 -0.29 -15.42 16.88
N GLU A 117 -1.58 -15.30 17.22
CA GLU A 117 -2.10 -15.69 18.55
C GLU A 117 -2.03 -17.22 18.76
N VAL A 118 -2.28 -18.01 17.72
CA VAL A 118 -2.26 -19.48 17.81
C VAL A 118 -0.88 -20.08 17.49
N GLU A 119 0.08 -19.32 16.99
CA GLU A 119 1.40 -19.77 16.52
C GLU A 119 2.12 -20.62 17.58
N ASN A 120 2.18 -20.14 18.83
CA ASN A 120 2.82 -20.87 19.93
C ASN A 120 2.16 -22.23 20.23
N ARG A 121 0.86 -22.40 19.90
CA ARG A 121 0.12 -23.64 20.08
C ARG A 121 0.30 -24.59 18.91
N VAL A 122 0.49 -24.04 17.72
CA VAL A 122 0.62 -24.78 16.47
C VAL A 122 2.06 -25.23 16.23
N MET A 123 3.04 -24.43 16.65
CA MET A 123 4.46 -24.69 16.40
C MET A 123 4.92 -26.08 16.83
N PRO A 124 4.57 -26.62 18.03
CA PRO A 124 4.95 -27.98 18.42
C PRO A 124 4.43 -29.05 17.46
N ILE A 125 3.21 -28.88 16.93
CA ILE A 125 2.60 -29.82 15.97
C ILE A 125 3.35 -29.79 14.64
N VAL A 126 3.72 -28.58 14.19
CA VAL A 126 4.50 -28.38 12.97
C VAL A 126 5.90 -28.96 13.11
N GLU A 127 6.57 -28.73 14.26
CA GLU A 127 7.89 -29.32 14.56
C GLU A 127 7.84 -30.85 14.52
N GLU A 128 6.84 -31.47 15.13
CA GLU A 128 6.67 -32.94 15.12
C GLU A 128 6.53 -33.49 13.70
N LYS A 129 5.69 -32.86 12.87
CA LYS A 129 5.51 -33.26 11.46
C LYS A 129 6.77 -33.10 10.63
N LEU A 130 7.52 -32.03 10.84
CA LEU A 130 8.79 -31.78 10.15
C LEU A 130 9.88 -32.77 10.59
N VAL A 131 9.96 -33.04 11.89
CA VAL A 131 10.89 -34.06 12.42
C VAL A 131 10.58 -35.43 11.84
N GLU A 132 9.31 -35.81 11.74
CA GLU A 132 8.91 -37.07 11.14
C GLU A 132 9.29 -37.13 9.63
N ALA A 133 9.04 -36.04 8.89
CA ALA A 133 9.41 -35.95 7.48
C ALA A 133 10.95 -36.02 7.27
N LEU A 134 11.72 -35.32 8.10
CA LEU A 134 13.19 -35.39 8.10
C LEU A 134 13.71 -36.77 8.49
N TYR A 135 13.09 -37.38 9.51
CA TYR A 135 13.48 -38.74 9.96
C TYR A 135 13.27 -39.76 8.87
N GLN A 136 12.12 -39.74 8.18
CA GLN A 136 11.86 -40.65 7.06
C GLN A 136 12.83 -40.41 5.91
N ASN A 137 13.18 -39.17 5.61
CA ASN A 137 14.11 -38.83 4.54
C ASN A 137 15.54 -39.26 4.86
N ARG A 138 16.05 -39.00 6.08
CA ARG A 138 17.41 -39.36 6.47
C ARG A 138 17.59 -40.85 6.73
N ARG A 139 16.57 -41.58 7.21
CA ARG A 139 16.62 -43.03 7.45
C ARG A 139 16.92 -43.84 6.20
N VAL A 140 16.70 -43.27 5.01
CA VAL A 140 17.07 -43.93 3.74
C VAL A 140 18.58 -43.94 3.55
N VAL A 141 19.33 -43.05 4.20
CA VAL A 141 20.78 -42.83 4.00
C VAL A 141 21.58 -43.22 5.25
N GLU A 142 21.02 -43.03 6.44
CA GLU A 142 21.68 -43.21 7.74
C GLU A 142 20.99 -44.31 8.56
N VAL A 143 21.79 -45.15 9.25
CA VAL A 143 21.26 -46.29 10.04
C VAL A 143 20.75 -45.88 11.42
N ASP A 144 21.28 -44.80 12.01
CA ASP A 144 20.92 -44.33 13.35
C ASP A 144 20.66 -42.82 13.34
N VAL A 145 19.38 -42.46 13.28
CA VAL A 145 18.90 -41.06 13.26
C VAL A 145 18.21 -40.72 14.58
N ASP A 146 18.79 -39.84 15.40
CA ASP A 146 18.23 -39.39 16.65
C ASP A 146 17.19 -38.26 16.41
N ARG A 147 15.92 -38.53 16.78
CA ARG A 147 14.80 -37.57 16.64
C ARG A 147 15.01 -36.33 17.49
N ASN A 148 15.61 -36.40 18.67
CA ASN A 148 15.87 -35.27 19.54
C ASN A 148 16.90 -34.33 18.92
N LYS A 149 17.92 -34.88 18.28
CA LYS A 149 18.93 -34.14 17.53
C LYS A 149 18.30 -33.43 16.33
N LEU A 150 17.42 -34.13 15.59
CA LEU A 150 16.68 -33.49 14.48
C LEU A 150 15.82 -32.33 14.93
N LEU A 151 15.13 -32.45 16.05
CA LEU A 151 14.33 -31.37 16.63
C LEU A 151 15.19 -30.17 16.99
N GLN A 152 16.38 -30.41 17.54
CA GLN A 152 17.31 -29.33 17.86
C GLN A 152 17.87 -28.66 16.61
N ASP A 153 18.30 -29.44 15.63
CA ASP A 153 18.78 -28.92 14.35
C ASP A 153 17.70 -28.12 13.60
N LEU A 154 16.42 -28.55 13.69
CA LEU A 154 15.27 -27.85 13.15
C LEU A 154 15.03 -26.49 13.84
N ARG A 155 15.18 -26.43 15.17
CA ARG A 155 15.05 -25.18 15.95
C ARG A 155 16.23 -24.24 15.71
N ASP A 156 17.41 -24.79 15.55
CA ASP A 156 18.64 -24.04 15.20
C ASP A 156 18.68 -23.61 13.71
N LYS A 157 17.64 -23.95 12.93
CA LYS A 157 17.52 -23.65 11.49
C LYS A 157 18.65 -24.22 10.62
N LYS A 158 19.29 -25.32 11.04
CA LYS A 158 20.39 -25.96 10.27
C LYS A 158 19.89 -26.76 9.07
N CYS A 159 18.60 -27.16 9.08
CA CYS A 159 18.00 -28.03 8.07
C CYS A 159 17.10 -27.28 7.07
N GLU A 160 17.09 -25.94 7.05
CA GLU A 160 16.12 -25.14 6.28
C GLU A 160 16.15 -25.42 4.77
N GLU A 161 17.33 -25.71 4.20
CA GLU A 161 17.52 -26.00 2.77
C GLU A 161 17.33 -27.49 2.42
N GLU A 162 17.18 -28.38 3.40
CA GLU A 162 16.92 -29.79 3.12
C GLU A 162 15.54 -29.98 2.51
N THR A 163 15.46 -30.91 1.54
CA THR A 163 14.19 -31.25 0.88
C THR A 163 13.48 -32.35 1.66
N VAL A 164 12.23 -32.12 2.01
CA VAL A 164 11.36 -33.09 2.70
C VAL A 164 10.08 -33.33 1.91
N GLU A 165 9.50 -34.51 2.09
CA GLU A 165 8.19 -34.82 1.54
C GLU A 165 7.14 -34.63 2.64
N VAL A 166 6.26 -33.65 2.45
CA VAL A 166 5.18 -33.36 3.39
C VAL A 166 3.82 -33.49 2.71
N THR A 167 2.84 -33.94 3.48
CA THR A 167 1.45 -33.99 3.02
C THR A 167 0.81 -32.65 3.32
N VAL A 168 0.41 -31.92 2.29
CA VAL A 168 -0.26 -30.61 2.40
C VAL A 168 -1.60 -30.65 1.69
N LEU A 169 -2.54 -29.84 2.14
CA LEU A 169 -3.81 -29.62 1.46
C LEU A 169 -3.53 -29.02 0.07
N ASP A 170 -4.00 -29.73 -0.97
CA ASP A 170 -3.96 -29.23 -2.34
C ASP A 170 -5.30 -28.56 -2.63
N ASN A 171 -5.33 -27.24 -2.52
CA ASN A 171 -6.47 -26.42 -3.02
C ASN A 171 -6.10 -25.98 -4.44
N PRO A 172 -6.45 -26.77 -5.47
CA PRO A 172 -6.30 -26.31 -6.84
C PRO A 172 -7.28 -25.14 -7.02
N LYS A 173 -6.75 -23.94 -7.25
CA LYS A 173 -7.54 -22.84 -7.78
C LYS A 173 -7.73 -23.11 -9.27
N PRO A 174 -8.87 -23.60 -9.73
CA PRO A 174 -9.11 -23.74 -11.16
C PRO A 174 -9.35 -22.33 -11.72
N ILE A 175 -8.29 -21.74 -12.26
CA ILE A 175 -8.38 -20.53 -13.08
C ILE A 175 -8.72 -21.01 -14.48
N MET A 176 -9.98 -20.94 -14.86
CA MET A 176 -10.37 -20.99 -16.27
C MET A 176 -10.54 -19.56 -16.77
N ALA A 177 -9.61 -19.13 -17.60
CA ALA A 177 -9.77 -17.92 -18.39
C ALA A 177 -10.77 -18.19 -19.51
N LEU A 178 -12.00 -17.73 -19.36
CA LEU A 178 -13.01 -17.73 -20.43
C LEU A 178 -13.38 -16.27 -20.75
N GLY A 179 -12.73 -15.71 -21.77
CA GLY A 179 -13.02 -14.35 -22.22
C GLY A 179 -12.67 -13.25 -21.20
N ASN A 180 -13.20 -12.06 -21.35
CA ASN A 180 -12.89 -10.87 -20.54
C ASN A 180 -13.44 -10.89 -19.10
N GLY A 181 -13.70 -12.05 -18.50
CA GLY A 181 -14.16 -12.20 -17.10
C GLY A 181 -13.50 -13.40 -16.44
N GLU A 182 -12.78 -13.18 -15.34
CA GLU A 182 -12.28 -14.25 -14.46
C GLU A 182 -13.46 -14.80 -13.64
N ILE A 183 -14.07 -15.90 -14.08
CA ILE A 183 -15.05 -16.62 -13.27
C ILE A 183 -14.28 -17.64 -12.42
N ASN A 184 -14.21 -17.38 -11.13
CA ASN A 184 -13.63 -18.30 -10.16
C ASN A 184 -14.63 -19.42 -9.84
N LEU A 185 -14.67 -20.43 -10.70
CA LEU A 185 -15.52 -21.63 -10.51
C LEU A 185 -15.13 -22.44 -9.26
N GLY A 186 -13.93 -22.23 -8.72
CA GLY A 186 -13.47 -22.89 -7.50
C GLY A 186 -14.37 -22.58 -6.30
N SER A 187 -14.82 -21.33 -6.16
CA SER A 187 -15.71 -20.92 -5.07
C SER A 187 -17.13 -21.52 -5.15
N MET A 188 -17.58 -21.93 -6.33
CA MET A 188 -18.89 -22.61 -6.49
C MET A 188 -18.85 -24.10 -6.12
N PHE A 189 -17.65 -24.70 -6.10
CA PHE A 189 -17.45 -26.13 -5.81
C PHE A 189 -16.65 -26.40 -4.53
N ASP A 190 -16.25 -25.37 -3.78
CA ASP A 190 -15.47 -25.48 -2.55
C ASP A 190 -16.16 -26.30 -1.43
N GLY A 191 -17.47 -26.50 -1.52
CA GLY A 191 -18.24 -27.33 -0.59
C GLY A 191 -18.53 -28.77 -1.06
N LEU A 192 -18.20 -29.11 -2.32
CA LEU A 192 -18.62 -30.39 -2.93
C LEU A 192 -17.47 -31.39 -3.14
N THR A 193 -16.23 -30.96 -3.08
CA THR A 193 -15.06 -31.85 -3.21
C THR A 193 -14.35 -31.99 -1.87
N PRO A 194 -14.14 -33.23 -1.37
CA PRO A 194 -13.36 -33.41 -0.15
C PRO A 194 -11.93 -32.89 -0.34
N PRO A 195 -11.34 -32.29 0.70
CA PRO A 195 -9.98 -31.74 0.64
C PRO A 195 -9.01 -32.87 0.25
N ARG A 196 -8.28 -32.66 -0.85
CA ARG A 196 -7.29 -33.64 -1.32
C ARG A 196 -5.95 -33.34 -0.68
N HIS A 197 -5.45 -34.30 0.09
CA HIS A 197 -4.08 -34.27 0.59
C HIS A 197 -3.14 -34.75 -0.51
N LYS A 198 -2.10 -33.99 -0.80
CA LYS A 198 -1.05 -34.34 -1.77
C LYS A 198 0.31 -34.26 -1.12
N LYS A 199 1.10 -35.30 -1.35
CA LYS A 199 2.52 -35.30 -0.98
C LYS A 199 3.28 -34.37 -1.92
N LYS A 200 3.96 -33.37 -1.36
CA LYS A 200 4.81 -32.44 -2.11
C LYS A 200 6.22 -32.46 -1.54
N LYS A 201 7.22 -32.50 -2.43
CA LYS A 201 8.62 -32.31 -2.06
C LYS A 201 8.94 -30.83 -2.06
N MET A 202 9.44 -30.33 -0.94
CA MET A 202 9.82 -28.91 -0.79
C MET A 202 10.89 -28.78 0.30
N THR A 203 11.54 -27.63 0.38
CA THR A 203 12.51 -27.36 1.45
C THR A 203 11.82 -27.29 2.81
N VAL A 204 12.54 -27.61 3.88
CA VAL A 204 12.03 -27.53 5.28
C VAL A 204 11.47 -26.14 5.58
N LYS A 205 12.10 -25.08 5.08
CA LYS A 205 11.62 -23.70 5.20
C LYS A 205 10.21 -23.55 4.64
N HIS A 206 9.98 -23.94 3.40
CA HIS A 206 8.66 -23.85 2.76
C HIS A 206 7.63 -24.82 3.38
N ALA A 207 8.10 -26.03 3.80
CA ALA A 207 7.24 -26.99 4.49
C ALA A 207 6.75 -26.46 5.85
N ARG A 208 7.62 -25.76 6.60
CA ARG A 208 7.28 -25.11 7.86
C ARG A 208 6.18 -24.06 7.65
N GLU A 209 6.33 -23.18 6.65
CA GLU A 209 5.34 -22.16 6.32
C GLU A 209 4.00 -22.78 5.91
N ALA A 210 4.02 -23.81 5.06
CA ALA A 210 2.82 -24.49 4.59
C ALA A 210 2.08 -25.23 5.71
N LEU A 211 2.79 -25.96 6.56
CA LEU A 211 2.22 -26.68 7.70
C LEU A 211 1.72 -25.72 8.77
N LEU A 212 2.43 -24.63 9.05
CA LEU A 212 1.98 -23.59 9.98
C LEU A 212 0.68 -22.96 9.50
N GLN A 213 0.57 -22.68 8.21
CA GLN A 213 -0.66 -22.18 7.60
C GLN A 213 -1.81 -23.18 7.78
N GLU A 214 -1.59 -24.46 7.42
CA GLU A 214 -2.61 -25.50 7.46
C GLU A 214 -3.08 -25.78 8.90
N GLU A 215 -2.15 -25.93 9.86
CA GLU A 215 -2.53 -26.21 11.25
C GLU A 215 -3.17 -24.99 11.93
N SER A 216 -2.75 -23.77 11.57
CA SER A 216 -3.41 -22.55 12.05
C SER A 216 -4.83 -22.45 11.50
N ASP A 217 -5.05 -22.74 10.24
CA ASP A 217 -6.37 -22.70 9.60
C ASP A 217 -7.35 -23.74 10.18
N LYS A 218 -6.86 -24.85 10.78
CA LYS A 218 -7.69 -25.83 11.50
C LYS A 218 -8.17 -25.33 12.86
N ILE A 219 -7.40 -24.48 13.51
CA ILE A 219 -7.71 -23.97 14.87
C ILE A 219 -8.51 -22.66 14.81
N ILE A 220 -8.31 -21.88 13.74
CA ILE A 220 -8.96 -20.58 13.57
C ILE A 220 -10.40 -20.80 13.08
N ASP A 221 -11.34 -20.33 13.87
CA ASP A 221 -12.74 -20.26 13.49
C ASP A 221 -12.95 -19.13 12.46
N MET A 222 -13.25 -19.49 11.22
CA MET A 222 -13.44 -18.54 10.13
C MET A 222 -14.68 -17.69 10.26
N ASP A 223 -15.73 -18.17 10.90
CA ASP A 223 -16.95 -17.39 11.14
C ASP A 223 -16.67 -16.25 12.13
N ASN A 224 -15.95 -16.55 13.20
CA ASN A 224 -15.48 -15.52 14.15
C ASN A 224 -14.52 -14.52 13.50
N VAL A 225 -13.64 -14.97 12.58
CA VAL A 225 -12.77 -14.09 11.80
C VAL A 225 -13.58 -13.14 10.93
N ASN A 226 -14.62 -13.63 10.27
CA ASN A 226 -15.47 -12.82 9.39
C ASN A 226 -16.25 -11.76 10.18
N GLU A 227 -16.88 -12.14 11.30
CA GLU A 227 -17.61 -11.21 12.16
C GLU A 227 -16.69 -10.12 12.72
N GLU A 228 -15.53 -10.50 13.23
CA GLU A 228 -14.53 -9.56 13.76
C GLU A 228 -13.98 -8.65 12.64
N ALA A 229 -13.80 -9.17 11.43
CA ALA A 229 -13.32 -8.42 10.28
C ALA A 229 -14.35 -7.41 9.78
N ILE A 230 -15.64 -7.78 9.74
CA ILE A 230 -16.72 -6.86 9.40
C ILE A 230 -16.76 -5.73 10.43
N SER A 231 -16.81 -6.04 11.73
CA SER A 231 -16.80 -5.05 12.78
C SER A 231 -15.57 -4.13 12.71
N LEU A 232 -14.38 -4.68 12.42
CA LEU A 232 -13.16 -3.91 12.26
C LEU A 232 -13.23 -2.97 11.04
N ALA A 233 -13.79 -3.44 9.91
CA ALA A 233 -13.98 -2.62 8.70
C ALA A 233 -14.97 -1.48 8.96
N GLU A 234 -16.12 -1.76 9.56
CA GLU A 234 -17.15 -0.78 9.88
C GLU A 234 -16.62 0.30 10.86
N GLU A 235 -16.03 -0.12 11.97
CA GLU A 235 -15.63 0.77 13.05
C GLU A 235 -14.30 1.51 12.80
N GLN A 236 -13.35 0.89 12.09
CA GLN A 236 -12.00 1.41 11.92
C GLN A 236 -11.54 1.55 10.46
N GLY A 237 -12.30 1.06 9.48
CA GLY A 237 -11.95 1.12 8.07
C GLY A 237 -11.68 2.54 7.57
N ILE A 238 -10.70 2.69 6.70
CA ILE A 238 -10.33 3.95 6.05
C ILE A 238 -10.30 3.72 4.55
N ILE A 239 -11.09 4.48 3.80
CA ILE A 239 -11.08 4.47 2.34
C ILE A 239 -10.51 5.79 1.85
N PHE A 240 -9.45 5.71 1.07
CA PHE A 240 -8.82 6.84 0.42
C PHE A 240 -9.24 6.88 -1.05
N ILE A 241 -10.02 7.91 -1.43
CA ILE A 241 -10.49 8.13 -2.79
C ILE A 241 -9.55 9.15 -3.45
N ASP A 242 -8.67 8.67 -4.32
CA ASP A 242 -7.73 9.51 -5.06
C ASP A 242 -8.37 10.05 -6.34
N GLU A 243 -7.84 11.15 -6.85
CA GLU A 243 -8.28 11.79 -8.11
C GLU A 243 -9.77 12.16 -8.13
N ILE A 244 -10.33 12.56 -6.97
CA ILE A 244 -11.74 12.93 -6.86
C ILE A 244 -12.09 14.15 -7.77
N ASP A 245 -11.13 15.04 -8.00
CA ASP A 245 -11.27 16.20 -8.88
C ASP A 245 -11.53 15.82 -10.35
N LYS A 246 -11.18 14.62 -10.77
CA LYS A 246 -11.41 14.13 -12.14
C LYS A 246 -12.88 13.77 -12.43
N ILE A 247 -13.65 13.45 -11.38
CA ILE A 247 -15.08 13.22 -11.49
C ILE A 247 -15.91 14.44 -11.12
N ILE A 248 -15.26 15.56 -10.80
CA ILE A 248 -15.90 16.86 -10.53
C ILE A 248 -15.82 17.73 -11.81
N GLY A 249 -16.84 18.52 -12.04
CA GLY A 249 -16.93 19.47 -13.14
C GLY A 249 -17.96 19.09 -14.18
N LYS A 250 -18.49 20.10 -14.85
CA LYS A 250 -19.51 19.94 -15.89
C LYS A 250 -18.90 19.25 -17.11
N SER A 251 -19.44 18.13 -17.49
CA SER A 251 -19.22 17.56 -18.82
C SER A 251 -19.58 18.61 -19.85
N LYS A 252 -18.60 19.14 -20.60
CA LYS A 252 -18.93 19.81 -21.85
C LYS A 252 -19.58 18.75 -22.72
N ALA A 253 -20.86 18.92 -23.01
CA ALA A 253 -21.64 18.00 -23.82
C ALA A 253 -20.97 17.79 -25.20
N THR A 254 -20.13 16.81 -25.29
CA THR A 254 -19.65 16.23 -26.53
C THR A 254 -20.39 14.90 -26.68
N SER A 255 -21.16 14.83 -27.73
CA SER A 255 -22.01 13.74 -28.15
C SER A 255 -21.26 12.42 -28.28
N SER A 256 -21.26 11.60 -27.25
CA SER A 256 -21.05 10.16 -27.27
C SER A 256 -21.10 9.64 -25.83
N ALA A 257 -21.44 8.37 -25.64
CA ALA A 257 -21.74 7.68 -24.38
C ALA A 257 -20.60 7.73 -23.34
N ASP A 258 -20.18 8.92 -22.94
CA ASP A 258 -19.25 9.13 -21.84
C ASP A 258 -19.98 8.95 -20.51
N VAL A 259 -19.41 8.09 -19.66
CA VAL A 259 -19.83 7.91 -18.28
C VAL A 259 -20.00 9.28 -17.63
N SER A 260 -21.20 9.54 -17.10
CA SER A 260 -21.49 10.81 -16.44
C SER A 260 -20.62 10.96 -15.18
N ARG A 261 -19.75 11.96 -15.17
CA ARG A 261 -18.92 12.28 -13.98
C ARG A 261 -19.79 12.58 -12.76
N GLU A 262 -20.91 13.24 -12.98
CA GLU A 262 -21.89 13.54 -11.93
C GLU A 262 -22.60 12.28 -11.44
N GLY A 263 -22.88 11.30 -12.34
CA GLY A 263 -23.42 10.00 -11.97
C GLY A 263 -22.54 9.25 -10.98
N VAL A 264 -21.24 9.21 -11.21
CA VAL A 264 -20.29 8.59 -10.26
C VAL A 264 -20.31 9.28 -8.89
N GLN A 265 -20.43 10.63 -8.83
CA GLN A 265 -20.58 11.34 -7.56
C GLN A 265 -21.87 10.95 -6.85
N ARG A 266 -22.99 10.80 -7.58
CA ARG A 266 -24.28 10.37 -7.03
C ARG A 266 -24.24 8.93 -6.53
N ASP A 267 -23.48 8.03 -7.19
CA ASP A 267 -23.30 6.64 -6.74
C ASP A 267 -22.40 6.53 -5.51
N ILE A 268 -21.40 7.41 -5.36
CA ILE A 268 -20.54 7.47 -4.16
C ILE A 268 -21.33 8.01 -2.95
N LEU A 269 -22.30 8.90 -3.16
CA LEU A 269 -23.00 9.59 -2.09
C LEU A 269 -23.65 8.64 -1.07
N PRO A 270 -24.47 7.61 -1.44
CA PRO A 270 -25.04 6.67 -0.47
C PRO A 270 -23.98 5.94 0.36
N ILE A 271 -22.85 5.61 -0.26
CA ILE A 271 -21.74 4.93 0.42
C ILE A 271 -21.12 5.83 1.51
N VAL A 272 -20.97 7.12 1.24
CA VAL A 272 -20.39 8.10 2.17
C VAL A 272 -21.42 8.58 3.21
N GLU A 273 -22.71 8.53 2.89
CA GLU A 273 -23.80 8.89 3.80
C GLU A 273 -24.10 7.83 4.85
N GLY A 274 -23.88 6.58 4.49
CA GLY A 274 -24.20 5.41 5.28
C GLY A 274 -25.19 4.51 4.53
N SER A 275 -24.74 3.33 4.16
CA SER A 275 -25.51 2.30 3.49
C SER A 275 -25.05 0.93 3.93
N THR A 276 -25.83 -0.09 3.59
CA THR A 276 -25.47 -1.50 3.83
C THR A 276 -25.06 -2.14 2.52
N VAL A 277 -23.81 -2.58 2.44
CA VAL A 277 -23.24 -3.22 1.24
C VAL A 277 -23.10 -4.72 1.46
N PRO A 278 -23.69 -5.56 0.58
CA PRO A 278 -23.54 -7.01 0.66
C PRO A 278 -22.11 -7.42 0.21
N THR A 279 -21.50 -8.30 1.00
CA THR A 279 -20.21 -8.89 0.69
C THR A 279 -20.27 -10.41 0.85
N LYS A 280 -19.28 -11.13 0.34
CA LYS A 280 -19.19 -12.60 0.54
C LYS A 280 -18.98 -13.03 2.00
N TYR A 281 -18.66 -12.10 2.89
CA TYR A 281 -18.45 -12.33 4.31
C TYR A 281 -19.64 -11.92 5.18
N GLY A 282 -20.62 -11.22 4.58
CA GLY A 282 -21.80 -10.68 5.24
C GLY A 282 -22.07 -9.24 4.83
N ASN A 283 -23.11 -8.65 5.42
CA ASN A 283 -23.49 -7.26 5.18
C ASN A 283 -22.59 -6.31 5.98
N VAL A 284 -22.20 -5.20 5.37
CA VAL A 284 -21.30 -4.20 5.94
C VAL A 284 -21.95 -2.83 5.92
N LYS A 285 -22.04 -2.18 7.08
CA LYS A 285 -22.53 -0.81 7.22
C LYS A 285 -21.40 0.19 7.00
N THR A 286 -21.67 1.23 6.22
CA THR A 286 -20.63 2.22 5.88
C THR A 286 -20.64 3.46 6.75
N ASP A 287 -21.61 3.60 7.65
CA ASP A 287 -21.89 4.78 8.49
C ASP A 287 -20.67 5.31 9.26
N PHE A 288 -19.77 4.39 9.66
CA PHE A 288 -18.62 4.74 10.50
C PHE A 288 -17.26 4.57 9.82
N ILE A 289 -17.27 4.22 8.53
CA ILE A 289 -16.06 4.19 7.72
C ILE A 289 -15.57 5.63 7.51
N LEU A 290 -14.26 5.85 7.62
CA LEU A 290 -13.66 7.16 7.36
C LEU A 290 -13.30 7.26 5.88
N PHE A 291 -13.93 8.18 5.18
CA PHE A 291 -13.58 8.51 3.81
C PHE A 291 -12.63 9.71 3.78
N VAL A 292 -11.54 9.55 3.03
CA VAL A 292 -10.56 10.60 2.77
C VAL A 292 -10.45 10.78 1.26
N ALA A 293 -11.06 11.82 0.74
CA ALA A 293 -10.97 12.16 -0.68
C ALA A 293 -9.73 13.03 -0.94
N ALA A 294 -9.10 12.88 -2.08
CA ALA A 294 -7.96 13.68 -2.49
C ALA A 294 -8.00 14.00 -3.99
N GLY A 295 -7.59 15.21 -4.34
CA GLY A 295 -7.47 15.68 -5.71
C GLY A 295 -6.40 16.76 -5.84
N ALA A 296 -6.00 17.05 -7.07
CA ALA A 296 -5.11 18.17 -7.37
C ALA A 296 -5.88 19.50 -7.39
N PHE A 297 -7.12 19.48 -7.87
CA PHE A 297 -7.99 20.65 -8.01
C PHE A 297 -7.40 21.79 -8.85
N HIS A 298 -6.66 21.44 -9.93
CA HIS A 298 -6.10 22.42 -10.86
C HIS A 298 -7.14 22.92 -11.87
N VAL A 299 -8.08 22.06 -12.28
CA VAL A 299 -9.07 22.34 -13.32
C VAL A 299 -10.47 22.48 -12.75
N ALA A 300 -10.82 21.68 -11.77
CA ALA A 300 -12.10 21.71 -11.05
C ALA A 300 -11.90 22.31 -9.66
N ASN A 301 -12.89 23.03 -9.15
CA ASN A 301 -12.90 23.53 -7.78
C ASN A 301 -13.70 22.57 -6.87
N MET A 302 -13.48 22.65 -5.56
CA MET A 302 -14.29 21.86 -4.62
C MET A 302 -15.77 22.25 -4.64
N GLU A 303 -16.06 23.51 -4.98
CA GLU A 303 -17.41 24.05 -5.12
C GLU A 303 -18.16 23.50 -6.34
N ASP A 304 -17.47 22.89 -7.30
CA ASP A 304 -18.07 22.24 -8.47
C ASP A 304 -18.57 20.81 -8.18
N MET A 305 -18.28 20.29 -6.97
CA MET A 305 -18.82 19.00 -6.48
C MET A 305 -20.32 19.16 -6.20
N ILE A 306 -21.10 18.09 -6.36
CA ILE A 306 -22.52 18.14 -5.99
C ILE A 306 -22.69 18.55 -4.52
N PRO A 307 -23.64 19.44 -4.19
CA PRO A 307 -23.77 20.03 -2.84
C PRO A 307 -23.92 18.99 -1.73
N GLU A 308 -24.63 17.91 -1.99
CA GLU A 308 -24.86 16.81 -1.05
C GLU A 308 -23.53 16.16 -0.65
N LEU A 309 -22.67 15.87 -1.64
CA LEU A 309 -21.37 15.27 -1.39
C LEU A 309 -20.40 16.24 -0.71
N GLN A 310 -20.46 17.55 -1.04
CA GLN A 310 -19.69 18.58 -0.33
C GLN A 310 -19.99 18.57 1.18
N GLY A 311 -21.29 18.45 1.55
CA GLY A 311 -21.73 18.40 2.93
C GLY A 311 -21.17 17.21 3.72
N ARG A 312 -20.82 16.11 3.01
CA ARG A 312 -20.26 14.90 3.62
C ARG A 312 -18.75 14.94 3.83
N PHE A 313 -18.05 15.96 3.28
CA PHE A 313 -16.63 16.22 3.47
C PHE A 313 -16.38 17.56 4.19
N PRO A 314 -16.78 17.70 5.46
CA PRO A 314 -16.71 18.98 6.18
C PRO A 314 -15.27 19.40 6.51
N ILE A 315 -14.31 18.46 6.56
CA ILE A 315 -12.92 18.79 6.86
C ILE A 315 -12.18 18.97 5.54
N ARG A 316 -11.90 20.24 5.19
CA ARG A 316 -11.15 20.62 3.99
C ARG A 316 -9.71 20.92 4.37
N VAL A 317 -8.77 20.30 3.71
CA VAL A 317 -7.33 20.42 3.98
C VAL A 317 -6.61 20.72 2.69
N GLN A 318 -5.88 21.83 2.68
CA GLN A 318 -4.98 22.17 1.59
C GLN A 318 -3.55 21.75 1.94
N LEU A 319 -2.88 21.09 1.00
CA LEU A 319 -1.47 20.78 1.07
C LEU A 319 -0.71 21.74 0.17
N ASP A 320 0.38 22.26 0.67
CA ASP A 320 1.22 23.22 -0.03
C ASP A 320 2.22 22.53 -0.95
N SER A 321 2.67 23.23 -2.00
CA SER A 321 3.81 22.80 -2.82
C SER A 321 5.06 22.72 -1.96
N LEU A 322 5.95 21.79 -2.32
CA LEU A 322 7.18 21.57 -1.58
C LEU A 322 8.21 22.64 -1.89
N THR A 323 8.88 23.16 -0.85
CA THR A 323 9.99 24.09 -0.96
C THR A 323 11.33 23.35 -1.07
N LYS A 324 12.39 24.08 -1.43
CA LYS A 324 13.77 23.55 -1.46
C LYS A 324 14.15 22.89 -0.14
N GLU A 325 13.82 23.53 0.99
CA GLU A 325 14.08 23.00 2.31
C GLU A 325 13.31 21.70 2.58
N ASP A 326 12.08 21.59 2.06
CA ASP A 326 11.30 20.37 2.15
C ASP A 326 11.91 19.24 1.29
N PHE A 327 12.35 19.55 0.07
CA PHE A 327 13.06 18.59 -0.77
C PHE A 327 14.36 18.09 -0.11
N LYS A 328 15.17 18.97 0.46
CA LYS A 328 16.37 18.58 1.20
C LYS A 328 16.05 17.68 2.38
N LYS A 329 15.01 17.98 3.14
CA LYS A 329 14.54 17.13 4.23
C LYS A 329 14.03 15.77 3.73
N ILE A 330 13.30 15.72 2.62
CA ILE A 330 12.80 14.45 2.03
C ILE A 330 13.97 13.55 1.61
N LEU A 331 15.08 14.12 1.16
CA LEU A 331 16.26 13.36 0.79
C LEU A 331 16.95 12.69 1.99
N THR A 332 16.81 13.23 3.21
CA THR A 332 17.66 12.85 4.35
C THR A 332 16.89 12.38 5.60
N THR A 333 15.77 13.02 5.93
CA THR A 333 15.15 12.89 7.26
C THR A 333 14.22 11.67 7.40
N PRO A 334 13.36 11.30 6.43
CA PRO A 334 12.45 10.18 6.58
C PRO A 334 13.19 8.85 6.75
N LYS A 335 12.58 7.92 7.49
CA LYS A 335 13.11 6.54 7.62
C LYS A 335 13.25 5.82 6.29
N ASN A 336 12.54 6.27 5.28
CA ASN A 336 12.61 5.81 3.89
C ASN A 336 13.10 6.92 2.95
N ALA A 337 14.08 7.72 3.40
CA ALA A 337 14.69 8.78 2.60
C ALA A 337 15.13 8.27 1.23
N VAL A 338 14.97 9.11 0.20
CA VAL A 338 15.27 8.73 -1.19
C VAL A 338 16.74 8.32 -1.33
N THR A 339 17.67 9.06 -0.72
CA THR A 339 19.09 8.71 -0.72
C THR A 339 19.36 7.33 -0.11
N LEU A 340 18.70 7.01 0.99
CA LEU A 340 18.84 5.71 1.65
C LEU A 340 18.32 4.55 0.78
N GLN A 341 17.24 4.76 0.05
CA GLN A 341 16.71 3.75 -0.86
C GLN A 341 17.72 3.39 -1.95
N TYR A 342 18.30 4.40 -2.64
CA TYR A 342 19.30 4.16 -3.68
C TYR A 342 20.63 3.63 -3.11
N SER A 343 21.05 4.10 -1.94
CA SER A 343 22.23 3.55 -1.27
C SER A 343 22.08 2.07 -0.94
N ASN A 344 20.90 1.66 -0.44
CA ASN A 344 20.63 0.25 -0.15
C ASN A 344 20.56 -0.60 -1.44
N LEU A 345 19.99 -0.04 -2.51
CA LEU A 345 19.88 -0.72 -3.81
C LEU A 345 21.27 -1.02 -4.38
N LEU A 346 22.13 0.00 -4.50
CA LEU A 346 23.47 -0.13 -5.09
C LEU A 346 24.47 -0.85 -4.18
N ARG A 347 24.17 -0.94 -2.88
CA ARG A 347 25.00 -1.72 -1.95
C ARG A 347 24.96 -3.23 -2.24
N VAL A 348 23.92 -3.73 -2.90
CA VAL A 348 23.84 -5.12 -3.37
C VAL A 348 24.97 -5.41 -4.37
N ASP A 349 25.33 -4.42 -5.18
CA ASP A 349 26.43 -4.50 -6.15
C ASP A 349 27.75 -3.94 -5.61
N ASN A 350 27.95 -3.95 -4.28
CA ASN A 350 29.14 -3.45 -3.60
C ASN A 350 29.48 -1.97 -3.88
N ILE A 351 28.47 -1.14 -4.11
CA ILE A 351 28.62 0.31 -4.25
C ILE A 351 28.08 1.01 -3.01
N ASN A 352 28.90 1.84 -2.38
CA ASN A 352 28.52 2.68 -1.26
C ASN A 352 28.38 4.12 -1.74
N LEU A 353 27.14 4.65 -1.78
CA LEU A 353 26.88 6.03 -2.16
C LEU A 353 27.08 6.96 -0.97
N VAL A 354 27.91 7.98 -1.14
CA VAL A 354 28.15 9.03 -0.16
C VAL A 354 27.69 10.37 -0.72
N PHE A 355 26.53 10.85 -0.23
CA PHE A 355 25.98 12.14 -0.64
C PHE A 355 26.55 13.26 0.23
N MET A 356 27.22 14.23 -0.39
CA MET A 356 27.67 15.43 0.29
C MET A 356 26.54 16.44 0.46
N ASP A 357 26.59 17.28 1.48
CA ASP A 357 25.52 18.22 1.80
C ASP A 357 25.26 19.24 0.67
N ASP A 358 26.33 19.66 -0.02
CA ASP A 358 26.24 20.54 -1.18
C ASP A 358 25.58 19.89 -2.42
N ALA A 359 25.71 18.57 -2.57
CA ALA A 359 24.99 17.81 -3.58
C ALA A 359 23.50 17.76 -3.26
N LEU A 360 23.14 17.52 -1.99
CA LEU A 360 21.75 17.50 -1.53
C LEU A 360 21.08 18.86 -1.74
N ASP A 361 21.80 19.95 -1.47
CA ASP A 361 21.31 21.31 -1.76
C ASP A 361 21.06 21.56 -3.25
N GLU A 362 21.98 21.08 -4.11
CA GLU A 362 21.84 21.21 -5.57
C GLU A 362 20.67 20.38 -6.11
N ILE A 363 20.52 19.13 -5.64
CA ILE A 363 19.39 18.26 -6.02
C ILE A 363 18.04 18.87 -5.58
N ALA A 364 17.99 19.40 -4.36
CA ALA A 364 16.79 20.06 -3.84
C ALA A 364 16.40 21.31 -4.64
N ASP A 365 17.40 22.14 -4.97
CA ASP A 365 17.22 23.34 -5.78
C ASP A 365 16.78 23.03 -7.21
N MET A 366 17.33 21.97 -7.81
CA MET A 366 16.89 21.46 -9.10
C MET A 366 15.44 20.98 -9.08
N ALA A 367 15.06 20.23 -8.03
CA ALA A 367 13.71 19.70 -7.88
C ALA A 367 12.67 20.84 -7.76
N GLU A 368 12.96 21.85 -6.95
CA GLU A 368 12.09 23.01 -6.80
C GLU A 368 11.96 23.79 -8.11
N ARG A 369 13.08 24.08 -8.80
CA ARG A 369 13.08 24.80 -10.09
C ARG A 369 12.28 24.03 -11.13
N GLN A 370 12.52 22.73 -11.31
CA GLN A 370 11.82 21.93 -12.29
C GLN A 370 10.30 21.79 -11.98
N ASN A 371 9.91 21.73 -10.71
CA ASN A 371 8.48 21.72 -10.34
C ASN A 371 7.79 23.05 -10.55
N ARG A 372 8.54 24.15 -10.51
CA ARG A 372 8.00 25.49 -10.80
C ARG A 372 7.93 25.77 -12.31
N ASP A 373 8.94 25.33 -13.06
CA ASP A 373 9.10 25.66 -14.48
C ASP A 373 8.33 24.69 -15.38
N ASP A 374 8.14 23.45 -14.91
CA ASP A 374 7.38 22.38 -15.58
C ASP A 374 6.10 22.03 -14.79
N GLU A 375 5.57 20.82 -14.98
CA GLU A 375 4.48 20.26 -14.17
C GLU A 375 4.97 19.96 -12.74
N ASP A 376 4.21 20.41 -11.73
CA ASP A 376 4.53 20.14 -10.31
C ASP A 376 4.25 18.66 -9.98
N LEU A 377 5.32 17.86 -9.98
CA LEU A 377 5.33 16.45 -9.60
C LEU A 377 5.57 16.22 -8.10
N GLY A 378 5.76 17.30 -7.32
CA GLY A 378 6.11 17.21 -5.91
C GLY A 378 7.36 16.36 -5.67
N ALA A 379 7.35 15.55 -4.61
CA ALA A 379 8.48 14.69 -4.23
C ALA A 379 8.82 13.61 -5.28
N ARG A 380 7.92 13.28 -6.21
CA ARG A 380 8.22 12.34 -7.31
C ARG A 380 9.35 12.85 -8.20
N ARG A 381 9.51 14.18 -8.31
CA ARG A 381 10.61 14.79 -9.05
C ARG A 381 11.98 14.34 -8.54
N LEU A 382 12.13 14.12 -7.24
CA LEU A 382 13.38 13.61 -6.67
C LEU A 382 13.76 12.24 -7.22
N HIS A 383 12.80 11.33 -7.43
CA HIS A 383 13.10 10.03 -8.04
C HIS A 383 13.59 10.19 -9.48
N THR A 384 12.94 11.06 -10.27
CA THR A 384 13.38 11.33 -11.64
C THR A 384 14.81 11.88 -11.70
N ILE A 385 15.13 12.81 -10.78
CA ILE A 385 16.49 13.38 -10.67
C ILE A 385 17.49 12.30 -10.25
N MET A 386 17.16 11.49 -9.23
CA MET A 386 18.06 10.45 -8.72
C MET A 386 18.31 9.34 -9.75
N GLU A 387 17.29 8.89 -10.47
CA GLU A 387 17.46 7.94 -11.58
C GLU A 387 18.42 8.49 -12.64
N SER A 388 18.20 9.74 -13.05
CA SER A 388 19.09 10.40 -14.01
C SER A 388 20.49 10.61 -13.50
N LEU A 389 20.66 10.88 -12.21
CA LEU A 389 21.96 11.11 -11.56
C LEU A 389 22.78 9.84 -11.44
N LEU A 390 22.13 8.72 -11.15
CA LEU A 390 22.78 7.44 -10.85
C LEU A 390 22.76 6.44 -12.02
N GLU A 391 22.22 6.82 -13.18
CA GLU A 391 22.08 5.96 -14.35
C GLU A 391 23.42 5.32 -14.75
N ASP A 392 24.49 6.13 -14.91
CA ASP A 392 25.80 5.63 -15.31
C ASP A 392 26.43 4.74 -14.22
N VAL A 393 26.24 5.08 -12.94
CA VAL A 393 26.75 4.28 -11.82
C VAL A 393 26.02 2.92 -11.78
N SER A 394 24.71 2.93 -11.92
CA SER A 394 23.90 1.71 -11.92
C SER A 394 24.19 0.82 -13.14
N PHE A 395 24.38 1.43 -14.32
CA PHE A 395 24.68 0.68 -15.54
C PHE A 395 26.03 -0.02 -15.49
N ASN A 396 27.04 0.61 -14.87
CA ASN A 396 28.39 0.07 -14.78
C ASN A 396 28.62 -0.79 -13.52
N ALA A 397 27.63 -0.93 -12.64
CA ALA A 397 27.71 -1.78 -11.45
C ALA A 397 27.67 -3.26 -11.88
N THR A 398 28.74 -4.02 -11.61
CA THR A 398 28.84 -5.45 -11.95
C THR A 398 28.72 -6.36 -10.74
N GLY A 399 28.85 -5.82 -9.52
CA GLY A 399 28.89 -6.57 -8.28
C GLY A 399 30.18 -7.41 -8.06
N GLU A 400 31.05 -7.52 -9.06
CA GLU A 400 32.24 -8.37 -9.05
C GLU A 400 33.51 -7.62 -8.56
N HIS A 401 33.35 -6.43 -7.98
CA HIS A 401 34.45 -5.60 -7.46
C HIS A 401 34.39 -5.48 -5.92
N PRO A 402 35.50 -5.13 -5.26
CA PRO A 402 35.47 -4.74 -3.85
C PRO A 402 34.53 -3.56 -3.60
N LEU A 403 34.14 -3.32 -2.33
CA LEU A 403 33.31 -2.18 -1.97
C LEU A 403 33.92 -0.88 -2.53
N LEU A 404 33.14 -0.19 -3.37
CA LEU A 404 33.52 1.07 -4.03
C LEU A 404 32.72 2.21 -3.44
N ASP A 405 33.41 3.24 -2.93
CA ASP A 405 32.78 4.48 -2.49
C ASP A 405 32.59 5.43 -3.69
N VAL A 406 31.36 5.78 -3.97
CA VAL A 406 30.99 6.79 -4.98
C VAL A 406 30.52 8.05 -4.26
N VAL A 407 31.33 9.10 -4.32
CA VAL A 407 31.04 10.38 -3.69
C VAL A 407 30.25 11.26 -4.65
N ILE A 408 29.07 11.66 -4.23
CA ILE A 408 28.18 12.56 -4.96
C ILE A 408 28.32 13.95 -4.34
N ASP A 409 29.06 14.84 -5.01
CA ASP A 409 29.21 16.25 -4.67
C ASP A 409 28.44 17.15 -5.65
N ARG A 410 28.39 18.44 -5.39
CA ARG A 410 27.73 19.43 -6.27
C ARG A 410 28.27 19.38 -7.70
N LYS A 411 29.58 19.20 -7.88
CA LYS A 411 30.18 19.15 -9.21
C LYS A 411 29.75 17.94 -9.99
N TYR A 412 29.66 16.80 -9.31
CA TYR A 412 29.15 15.57 -9.91
C TYR A 412 27.71 15.78 -10.45
N VAL A 413 26.81 16.31 -9.60
CA VAL A 413 25.42 16.62 -9.99
C VAL A 413 25.40 17.52 -11.23
N GLN A 414 26.10 18.65 -11.18
CA GLN A 414 26.14 19.61 -12.27
C GLN A 414 26.70 19.04 -13.58
N ASN A 415 27.74 18.21 -13.51
CA ASN A 415 28.37 17.61 -14.69
C ASN A 415 27.43 16.62 -15.37
N VAL A 416 26.74 15.75 -14.62
CA VAL A 416 25.79 14.78 -15.18
C VAL A 416 24.69 15.52 -15.96
N PHE A 417 24.08 16.54 -15.35
CA PHE A 417 22.97 17.26 -16.01
C PHE A 417 23.43 18.18 -17.15
N LYS A 418 24.61 18.80 -17.07
CA LYS A 418 25.19 19.55 -18.19
C LYS A 418 25.48 18.66 -19.41
N ASN A 419 25.98 17.46 -19.21
CA ASN A 419 26.27 16.52 -20.28
C ASN A 419 24.98 16.01 -20.92
N LYS A 420 23.95 15.67 -20.14
CA LYS A 420 22.62 15.28 -20.64
C LYS A 420 21.96 16.41 -21.45
N ALA A 421 22.04 17.65 -20.99
CA ALA A 421 21.52 18.80 -21.74
C ALA A 421 22.22 18.99 -23.10
N LYS A 422 23.53 18.78 -23.17
CA LYS A 422 24.28 18.82 -24.44
C LYS A 422 23.89 17.70 -25.41
N LEU A 423 23.67 16.48 -24.91
CA LEU A 423 23.21 15.35 -25.72
C LEU A 423 21.84 15.63 -26.33
N ILE A 424 20.89 16.12 -25.54
CA ILE A 424 19.53 16.47 -26.00
C ILE A 424 19.57 17.62 -27.03
N ALA A 425 20.44 18.61 -26.85
CA ALA A 425 20.59 19.72 -27.79
C ALA A 425 21.17 19.26 -29.15
N ASN A 426 22.06 18.25 -29.13
CA ASN A 426 22.67 17.69 -30.32
C ASN A 426 21.76 16.70 -31.06
N THR A 427 20.76 16.11 -30.38
CA THR A 427 19.80 15.17 -30.99
C THR A 427 18.53 15.82 -31.54
N LYS A 428 18.29 17.11 -31.27
CA LYS A 428 17.18 17.83 -31.93
C LYS A 428 17.47 17.95 -33.43
N PRO A 429 16.62 17.40 -34.32
CA PRO A 429 16.78 17.56 -35.74
C PRO A 429 16.76 19.06 -36.08
N LYS A 430 17.79 19.55 -36.79
CA LYS A 430 17.80 20.89 -37.35
C LYS A 430 16.80 20.90 -38.49
N PHE A 431 15.51 21.11 -38.20
CA PHE A 431 14.55 21.46 -39.25
C PHE A 431 14.80 22.92 -39.65
N GLY A 432 15.67 23.09 -40.66
CA GLY A 432 15.74 24.31 -41.41
C GLY A 432 14.58 24.34 -42.38
N PHE A 433 13.51 25.05 -42.07
CA PHE A 433 12.61 25.52 -43.12
C PHE A 433 13.31 26.70 -43.80
N THR A 434 13.84 26.46 -45.02
CA THR A 434 14.12 27.53 -45.96
C THR A 434 12.79 27.87 -46.62
N VAL A 435 12.35 29.12 -46.47
CA VAL A 435 11.25 29.74 -47.22
C VAL A 435 11.66 29.97 -48.65
#